data_3891f8ab564209bc8e7f3491af0fc332
#
_entry.id   3891f8ab564209bc8e7f3491af0fc332
#
_cell.length_a   1.000
_cell.length_b   1.000
_cell.length_c   1.000
_cell.angle_alpha   90.00
_cell.angle_beta   90.00
_cell.angle_gamma   90.00
#
_symmetry.space_group_name_H-M   'P 1'
#
loop_
_entity.id
_entity.type
_entity.pdbx_description
1 polymer ?
#
loop_
_entity_poly.entity_id
_entity_poly.type
_entity_poly.pdbx_seq_one_letter_code
_entity_poly.pdbx_strand_id
1 'polypeptide(L)'
;MRVPRTLGRYVAREVALYTLLGLCVISAILLMRNLARALDDLLGAGFAMSDLLALLRVLGTMLLLYALPVSFLFGVLLAVARLAADVEIIAMRACGIGMREIALPIVALSLVASALTGALALDVEPAARRELRSVFASLVSRGAGLEPGRFRRFGDVLVYVDGRGGDRLQGVVLSDRSDPERPVIIFASAGTMAVDAEGSITLALEQGDIHLDNTSEREVRISFDRFDYALDLTDLLGPDGRKRASEMPFRDLRETVSRVAVAGIPLHEGFADTPIDYELELHRRLAAPFAPVLFGLLGLPIGMRRARGARAFGALWCAGVAFAYYGSHIFFESLAERGLLTAPVARWLPVAGFAALAFWLLARARRVGG
;
A
#
# COMPACT_ATOMS: atom_id res chain seq x y z
N MET A 1 -1.96 26.84 -34.95
CA MET A 1 -2.92 27.68 -34.18
C MET A 1 -2.54 27.63 -32.72
N ARG A 2 -2.43 28.80 -32.06
CA ARG A 2 -2.15 28.84 -30.60
C ARG A 2 -3.45 28.51 -29.85
N VAL A 3 -3.42 27.50 -28.98
CA VAL A 3 -4.55 27.20 -28.08
C VAL A 3 -4.92 28.50 -27.35
N PRO A 4 -6.17 28.96 -27.43
CA PRO A 4 -6.55 30.14 -26.67
C PRO A 4 -6.33 29.84 -25.19
N ARG A 5 -5.44 30.59 -24.54
CA ARG A 5 -5.04 30.39 -23.14
C ARG A 5 -6.23 30.29 -22.19
N THR A 6 -7.32 30.98 -22.54
CA THR A 6 -8.60 30.95 -21.80
C THR A 6 -9.24 29.58 -21.81
N LEU A 7 -9.33 28.93 -22.98
CA LEU A 7 -9.92 27.59 -23.11
C LEU A 7 -9.09 26.52 -22.38
N GLY A 8 -7.75 26.55 -22.57
CA GLY A 8 -6.88 25.63 -21.88
C GLY A 8 -7.01 25.73 -20.36
N ARG A 9 -7.09 26.95 -19.82
CA ARG A 9 -7.33 27.20 -18.40
C ARG A 9 -8.70 26.73 -17.93
N TYR A 10 -9.74 26.90 -18.75
CA TYR A 10 -11.09 26.43 -18.45
C TYR A 10 -11.13 24.90 -18.31
N VAL A 11 -10.64 24.17 -19.31
CA VAL A 11 -10.59 22.69 -19.26
C VAL A 11 -9.69 22.21 -18.11
N ALA A 12 -8.54 22.83 -17.90
CA ALA A 12 -7.63 22.48 -16.82
C ALA A 12 -8.28 22.67 -15.43
N ARG A 13 -8.98 23.80 -15.23
CA ARG A 13 -9.70 24.09 -13.97
C ARG A 13 -10.79 23.05 -13.70
N GLU A 14 -11.55 22.70 -14.72
CA GLU A 14 -12.63 21.73 -14.60
C GLU A 14 -12.07 20.34 -14.21
N VAL A 15 -11.04 19.87 -14.90
CA VAL A 15 -10.36 18.61 -14.57
C VAL A 15 -9.78 18.67 -13.16
N ALA A 16 -9.11 19.76 -12.77
CA ALA A 16 -8.51 19.89 -11.46
C ALA A 16 -9.55 19.88 -10.33
N LEU A 17 -10.70 20.55 -10.52
CA LEU A 17 -11.78 20.55 -9.53
C LEU A 17 -12.37 19.16 -9.31
N TYR A 18 -12.66 18.42 -10.38
CA TYR A 18 -13.17 17.05 -10.25
C TYR A 18 -12.10 16.07 -9.75
N THR A 19 -10.83 16.30 -10.08
CA THR A 19 -9.73 15.52 -9.50
C THR A 19 -9.62 15.73 -8.00
N LEU A 20 -9.71 16.98 -7.53
CA LEU A 20 -9.67 17.29 -6.10
C LEU A 20 -10.86 16.67 -5.37
N LEU A 21 -12.07 16.80 -5.93
CA LEU A 21 -13.27 16.16 -5.39
C LEU A 21 -13.09 14.62 -5.32
N GLY A 22 -12.61 14.02 -6.40
CA GLY A 22 -12.31 12.59 -6.44
C GLY A 22 -11.27 12.18 -5.40
N LEU A 23 -10.22 13.00 -5.23
CA LEU A 23 -9.17 12.76 -4.24
C LEU A 23 -9.74 12.77 -2.81
N CYS A 24 -10.59 13.74 -2.48
CA CYS A 24 -11.26 13.77 -1.18
C CYS A 24 -12.12 12.52 -0.95
N VAL A 25 -12.96 12.15 -1.93
CA VAL A 25 -13.89 11.02 -1.80
C VAL A 25 -13.14 9.69 -1.75
N ILE A 26 -12.22 9.45 -2.69
CA ILE A 26 -11.48 8.19 -2.78
C ILE A 26 -10.56 8.02 -1.57
N SER A 27 -9.86 9.07 -1.16
CA SER A 27 -9.01 9.03 0.04
C SER A 27 -9.83 8.78 1.30
N ALA A 28 -11.02 9.39 1.44
CA ALA A 28 -11.91 9.16 2.57
C ALA A 28 -12.39 7.71 2.63
N ILE A 29 -12.79 7.12 1.49
CA ILE A 29 -13.23 5.71 1.41
C ILE A 29 -12.09 4.77 1.78
N LEU A 30 -10.90 4.98 1.20
CA LEU A 30 -9.73 4.15 1.47
C LEU A 30 -9.27 4.27 2.92
N LEU A 31 -9.25 5.50 3.46
CA LEU A 31 -8.87 5.77 4.83
C LEU A 31 -9.86 5.13 5.81
N MET A 32 -11.18 5.29 5.58
CA MET A 32 -12.22 4.68 6.41
C MET A 32 -12.09 3.15 6.45
N ARG A 33 -11.85 2.51 5.30
CA ARG A 33 -11.65 1.06 5.23
C ARG A 33 -10.44 0.59 6.04
N ASN A 34 -9.30 1.30 5.93
CA ASN A 34 -8.08 0.93 6.65
C ASN A 34 -8.18 1.27 8.13
N LEU A 35 -8.85 2.39 8.47
CA LEU A 35 -9.11 2.78 9.84
C LEU A 35 -10.02 1.77 10.55
N ALA A 36 -11.10 1.30 9.91
CA ALA A 36 -11.98 0.30 10.48
C ALA A 36 -11.22 -0.97 10.87
N ARG A 37 -10.34 -1.47 9.99
CA ARG A 37 -9.48 -2.62 10.29
C ARG A 37 -8.52 -2.34 11.44
N ALA A 38 -7.88 -1.16 11.43
CA ALA A 38 -6.97 -0.78 12.49
C ALA A 38 -7.70 -0.64 13.85
N LEU A 39 -8.91 -0.09 13.88
CA LEU A 39 -9.70 0.05 15.10
C LEU A 39 -10.10 -1.30 15.69
N ASP A 40 -10.49 -2.28 14.86
CA ASP A 40 -10.83 -3.63 15.34
C ASP A 40 -9.64 -4.28 16.07
N ASP A 41 -8.41 -4.02 15.57
CA ASP A 41 -7.18 -4.53 16.19
C ASP A 41 -6.77 -3.73 17.43
N LEU A 42 -7.25 -2.51 17.59
CA LEU A 42 -6.75 -1.52 18.53
C LEU A 42 -7.70 -1.24 19.72
N LEU A 43 -9.01 -1.51 19.61
CA LEU A 43 -10.02 -1.16 20.61
C LEU A 43 -9.81 -1.80 22.00
N GLY A 44 -8.96 -2.83 22.08
CA GLY A 44 -8.60 -3.49 23.36
C GLY A 44 -7.35 -2.92 24.06
N ALA A 45 -6.62 -1.97 23.51
CA ALA A 45 -5.22 -1.75 23.87
C ALA A 45 -4.91 -0.38 24.51
N GLY A 46 -5.90 0.37 24.99
CA GLY A 46 -5.64 1.63 25.72
C GLY A 46 -5.00 2.74 24.88
N PHE A 47 -5.50 2.97 23.67
CA PHE A 47 -5.00 3.96 22.71
C PHE A 47 -5.13 5.40 23.19
N ALA A 48 -4.07 6.19 22.99
CA ALA A 48 -4.15 7.63 23.05
C ALA A 48 -4.66 8.21 21.70
N MET A 49 -5.39 9.32 21.75
CA MET A 49 -5.85 10.04 20.54
C MET A 49 -4.66 10.44 19.64
N SER A 50 -3.48 10.68 20.22
CA SER A 50 -2.24 10.98 19.51
C SER A 50 -1.80 9.82 18.59
N ASP A 51 -1.97 8.59 19.03
CA ASP A 51 -1.59 7.39 18.26
C ASP A 51 -2.52 7.22 17.05
N LEU A 52 -3.82 7.46 17.25
CA LEU A 52 -4.80 7.47 16.16
C LEU A 52 -4.46 8.54 15.11
N LEU A 53 -4.11 9.75 15.52
CA LEU A 53 -3.73 10.83 14.60
C LEU A 53 -2.43 10.49 13.85
N ALA A 54 -1.44 9.91 14.52
CA ALA A 54 -0.21 9.45 13.88
C ALA A 54 -0.50 8.37 12.83
N LEU A 55 -1.32 7.38 13.18
CA LEU A 55 -1.73 6.31 12.27
C LEU A 55 -2.51 6.86 11.05
N LEU A 56 -3.47 7.76 11.28
CA LEU A 56 -4.23 8.42 10.21
C LEU A 56 -3.32 9.19 9.25
N ARG A 57 -2.34 9.93 9.77
CA ARG A 57 -1.38 10.68 8.97
C ARG A 57 -0.56 9.73 8.09
N VAL A 58 -0.01 8.68 8.68
CA VAL A 58 0.86 7.73 7.96
C VAL A 58 0.06 6.94 6.92
N LEU A 59 -1.09 6.39 7.28
CA LEU A 59 -1.97 5.68 6.36
C LEU A 59 -2.47 6.59 5.24
N GLY A 60 -2.88 7.82 5.58
CA GLY A 60 -3.30 8.81 4.58
C GLY A 60 -2.21 9.10 3.55
N THR A 61 -0.97 9.23 4.00
CA THR A 61 0.19 9.46 3.13
C THR A 61 0.44 8.27 2.20
N MET A 62 0.37 7.04 2.70
CA MET A 62 0.55 5.84 1.88
C MET A 62 -0.56 5.67 0.85
N LEU A 63 -1.80 5.99 1.22
CA LEU A 63 -2.96 5.87 0.34
C LEU A 63 -2.95 6.88 -0.81
N LEU A 64 -2.33 8.05 -0.63
CA LEU A 64 -2.21 9.08 -1.66
C LEU A 64 -1.56 8.56 -2.95
N LEU A 65 -0.61 7.65 -2.86
CA LEU A 65 0.06 7.07 -4.02
C LEU A 65 -0.94 6.39 -4.97
N TYR A 66 -1.95 5.71 -4.43
CA TYR A 66 -2.98 5.02 -5.21
C TYR A 66 -4.19 5.91 -5.48
N ALA A 67 -4.56 6.75 -4.52
CA ALA A 67 -5.69 7.64 -4.63
C ALA A 67 -5.50 8.71 -5.71
N LEU A 68 -4.30 9.27 -5.85
CA LEU A 68 -4.02 10.36 -6.78
C LEU A 68 -4.24 9.97 -8.25
N PRO A 69 -3.66 8.87 -8.79
CA PRO A 69 -3.92 8.45 -10.17
C PRO A 69 -5.38 8.15 -10.45
N VAL A 70 -6.06 7.45 -9.53
CA VAL A 70 -7.49 7.10 -9.69
C VAL A 70 -8.37 8.34 -9.65
N SER A 71 -8.07 9.27 -8.75
CA SER A 71 -8.78 10.56 -8.66
C SER A 71 -8.57 11.41 -9.90
N PHE A 72 -7.37 11.34 -10.50
CA PHE A 72 -7.09 12.02 -11.75
C PHE A 72 -7.90 11.42 -12.91
N LEU A 73 -7.97 10.09 -13.02
CA LEU A 73 -8.85 9.42 -13.99
C LEU A 73 -10.31 9.84 -13.80
N PHE A 74 -10.79 9.82 -12.56
CA PHE A 74 -12.14 10.26 -12.22
C PHE A 74 -12.38 11.70 -12.63
N GLY A 75 -11.44 12.60 -12.33
CA GLY A 75 -11.50 14.00 -12.70
C GLY A 75 -11.58 14.23 -14.21
N VAL A 76 -10.73 13.54 -14.97
CA VAL A 76 -10.75 13.62 -16.43
C VAL A 76 -12.05 13.08 -17.01
N LEU A 77 -12.51 11.91 -16.53
CA LEU A 77 -13.75 11.30 -17.02
C LEU A 77 -14.98 12.19 -16.74
N LEU A 78 -15.11 12.73 -15.52
CA LEU A 78 -16.24 13.59 -15.18
C LEU A 78 -16.19 14.93 -15.90
N ALA A 79 -15.03 15.58 -15.94
CA ALA A 79 -14.88 16.85 -16.65
C ALA A 79 -15.23 16.71 -18.12
N VAL A 80 -14.66 15.71 -18.80
CA VAL A 80 -14.92 15.48 -20.23
C VAL A 80 -16.36 15.04 -20.47
N ALA A 81 -16.93 14.18 -19.61
CA ALA A 81 -18.33 13.76 -19.72
C ALA A 81 -19.29 14.95 -19.56
N ARG A 82 -19.01 15.87 -18.63
CA ARG A 82 -19.78 17.10 -18.48
C ARG A 82 -19.70 17.98 -19.71
N LEU A 83 -18.49 18.31 -20.18
CA LEU A 83 -18.26 19.10 -21.39
C LEU A 83 -18.95 18.48 -22.62
N ALA A 84 -19.02 17.15 -22.69
CA ALA A 84 -19.70 16.43 -23.75
C ALA A 84 -21.23 16.51 -23.61
N ALA A 85 -21.76 16.39 -22.38
CA ALA A 85 -23.19 16.48 -22.08
C ALA A 85 -23.73 17.88 -22.35
N ASP A 86 -22.99 18.90 -21.95
CA ASP A 86 -23.33 20.31 -22.15
C ASP A 86 -23.10 20.79 -23.62
N VAL A 87 -22.76 19.84 -24.53
CA VAL A 87 -22.51 20.10 -25.96
C VAL A 87 -21.32 21.04 -26.22
N GLU A 88 -20.56 21.40 -25.17
CA GLU A 88 -19.45 22.33 -25.26
C GLU A 88 -18.31 21.80 -26.18
N ILE A 89 -18.01 20.48 -26.13
CA ILE A 89 -17.02 19.88 -27.02
C ILE A 89 -17.41 20.03 -28.49
N ILE A 90 -18.69 19.92 -28.81
CA ILE A 90 -19.19 20.10 -30.18
C ILE A 90 -19.10 21.57 -30.61
N ALA A 91 -19.48 22.50 -29.72
CA ALA A 91 -19.35 23.92 -29.97
C ALA A 91 -17.87 24.32 -30.21
N MET A 92 -16.96 23.83 -29.39
CA MET A 92 -15.52 24.03 -29.58
C MET A 92 -15.04 23.53 -30.95
N ARG A 93 -15.48 22.34 -31.37
CA ARG A 93 -15.13 21.76 -32.65
C ARG A 93 -15.73 22.52 -33.82
N ALA A 94 -16.97 23.01 -33.68
CA ALA A 94 -17.61 23.87 -34.69
C ALA A 94 -16.85 25.20 -34.88
N CYS A 95 -16.18 25.70 -33.82
CA CYS A 95 -15.28 26.85 -33.90
C CYS A 95 -13.87 26.50 -34.39
N GLY A 96 -13.65 25.28 -34.91
CA GLY A 96 -12.36 24.86 -35.48
C GLY A 96 -11.31 24.43 -34.46
N ILE A 97 -11.70 24.25 -33.17
CA ILE A 97 -10.81 23.75 -32.12
C ILE A 97 -10.68 22.24 -32.27
N GLY A 98 -9.48 21.78 -32.54
CA GLY A 98 -9.19 20.35 -32.72
C GLY A 98 -9.12 19.57 -31.40
N MET A 99 -9.15 18.25 -31.54
CA MET A 99 -9.03 17.34 -30.40
C MET A 99 -7.70 17.50 -29.64
N ARG A 100 -6.63 17.92 -30.33
CA ARG A 100 -5.31 18.13 -29.73
C ARG A 100 -5.32 19.30 -28.76
N GLU A 101 -6.05 20.37 -29.07
CA GLU A 101 -6.17 21.57 -28.26
C GLU A 101 -6.95 21.28 -26.95
N ILE A 102 -7.94 20.38 -27.00
CA ILE A 102 -8.69 19.93 -25.81
C ILE A 102 -7.83 18.95 -24.97
N ALA A 103 -7.03 18.10 -25.62
CA ALA A 103 -6.17 17.14 -24.95
C ALA A 103 -4.98 17.79 -24.21
N LEU A 104 -4.41 18.87 -24.76
CA LEU A 104 -3.19 19.49 -24.24
C LEU A 104 -3.24 19.87 -22.76
N PRO A 105 -4.28 20.57 -22.26
CA PRO A 105 -4.38 20.88 -20.82
C PRO A 105 -4.52 19.63 -19.96
N ILE A 106 -5.17 18.58 -20.44
CA ILE A 106 -5.31 17.30 -19.72
C ILE A 106 -3.95 16.61 -19.64
N VAL A 107 -3.19 16.57 -20.73
CA VAL A 107 -1.83 16.01 -20.75
C VAL A 107 -0.90 16.81 -19.85
N ALA A 108 -0.98 18.15 -19.86
CA ALA A 108 -0.18 18.98 -18.95
C ALA A 108 -0.46 18.66 -17.48
N LEU A 109 -1.74 18.55 -17.11
CA LEU A 109 -2.12 18.14 -15.76
C LEU A 109 -1.71 16.70 -15.41
N SER A 110 -1.77 15.78 -16.39
CA SER A 110 -1.31 14.40 -16.18
C SER A 110 0.19 14.32 -15.91
N LEU A 111 1.00 15.19 -16.54
CA LEU A 111 2.42 15.28 -16.24
C LEU A 111 2.69 15.82 -14.83
N VAL A 112 1.91 16.80 -14.38
CA VAL A 112 2.00 17.30 -12.99
C VAL A 112 1.61 16.19 -12.01
N ALA A 113 0.49 15.50 -12.24
CA ALA A 113 0.06 14.38 -11.42
C ALA A 113 1.09 13.23 -11.45
N SER A 114 1.72 12.97 -12.60
CA SER A 114 2.80 12.00 -12.77
C SER A 114 4.04 12.35 -11.93
N ALA A 115 4.49 13.60 -11.99
CA ALA A 115 5.60 14.06 -11.18
C ALA A 115 5.32 13.95 -9.68
N LEU A 116 4.10 14.30 -9.27
CA LEU A 116 3.67 14.15 -7.88
C LEU A 116 3.60 12.68 -7.44
N THR A 117 3.03 11.80 -8.29
CA THR A 117 3.01 10.35 -8.04
C THR A 117 4.43 9.79 -7.94
N GLY A 118 5.35 10.26 -8.78
CA GLY A 118 6.76 9.88 -8.73
C GLY A 118 7.42 10.27 -7.40
N ALA A 119 7.23 11.49 -6.96
CA ALA A 119 7.75 11.94 -5.66
C ALA A 119 7.15 11.13 -4.49
N LEU A 120 5.85 10.84 -4.56
CA LEU A 120 5.20 9.97 -3.56
C LEU A 120 5.80 8.56 -3.55
N ALA A 121 6.03 7.95 -4.72
CA ALA A 121 6.54 6.58 -4.83
C ALA A 121 8.02 6.44 -4.43
N LEU A 122 8.85 7.45 -4.75
CA LEU A 122 10.29 7.36 -4.56
C LEU A 122 10.73 7.74 -3.13
N ASP A 123 10.10 8.75 -2.54
CA ASP A 123 10.56 9.35 -1.28
C ASP A 123 9.53 9.21 -0.15
N VAL A 124 8.27 9.54 -0.42
CA VAL A 124 7.25 9.71 0.63
C VAL A 124 6.72 8.36 1.13
N GLU A 125 6.38 7.44 0.23
CA GLU A 125 5.84 6.12 0.62
C GLU A 125 6.84 5.30 1.44
N PRO A 126 8.13 5.16 1.06
CA PRO A 126 9.09 4.42 1.87
C PRO A 126 9.29 5.03 3.26
N ALA A 127 9.28 6.37 3.35
CA ALA A 127 9.37 7.06 4.64
C ALA A 127 8.13 6.78 5.51
N ALA A 128 6.93 6.85 4.92
CA ALA A 128 5.68 6.55 5.62
C ALA A 128 5.63 5.09 6.11
N ARG A 129 6.13 4.14 5.33
CA ARG A 129 6.21 2.72 5.75
C ARG A 129 7.12 2.52 6.95
N ARG A 130 8.29 3.16 6.97
CA ARG A 130 9.18 3.15 8.15
C ARG A 130 8.51 3.76 9.37
N GLU A 131 7.83 4.91 9.19
CA GLU A 131 7.10 5.55 10.27
C GLU A 131 5.95 4.67 10.78
N LEU A 132 5.21 4.00 9.90
CA LEU A 132 4.16 3.06 10.29
C LEU A 132 4.72 1.96 11.19
N ARG A 133 5.86 1.37 10.80
CA ARG A 133 6.54 0.35 11.59
C ARG A 133 6.93 0.88 12.98
N SER A 134 7.50 2.10 13.07
CA SER A 134 7.86 2.69 14.36
C SER A 134 6.65 2.98 15.25
N VAL A 135 5.53 3.42 14.66
CA VAL A 135 4.27 3.60 15.40
C VAL A 135 3.77 2.26 15.93
N PHE A 136 3.72 1.22 15.11
CA PHE A 136 3.32 -0.12 15.59
C PHE A 136 4.26 -0.65 16.67
N ALA A 137 5.58 -0.54 16.50
CA ALA A 137 6.54 -0.95 17.51
C ALA A 137 6.31 -0.22 18.83
N SER A 138 6.07 1.09 18.81
CA SER A 138 5.78 1.88 20.02
C SER A 138 4.44 1.51 20.67
N LEU A 139 3.46 1.06 19.90
CA LEU A 139 2.19 0.60 20.42
C LEU A 139 2.33 -0.75 21.11
N VAL A 140 3.01 -1.69 20.45
CA VAL A 140 3.26 -3.01 21.01
C VAL A 140 4.13 -2.92 22.27
N SER A 141 5.16 -2.05 22.29
CA SER A 141 6.00 -1.84 23.48
C SER A 141 5.21 -1.36 24.71
N ARG A 142 4.15 -0.60 24.46
CA ARG A 142 3.20 -0.19 25.51
C ARG A 142 2.18 -1.27 25.84
N GLY A 143 2.34 -2.50 25.28
CA GLY A 143 1.48 -3.67 25.47
C GLY A 143 0.15 -3.58 24.72
N ALA A 144 0.08 -2.76 23.70
CA ALA A 144 -1.05 -2.76 22.79
C ALA A 144 -1.15 -4.15 22.13
N GLY A 145 -2.35 -4.74 22.19
CA GLY A 145 -2.59 -6.06 21.58
C GLY A 145 -2.62 -7.22 22.58
N LEU A 146 -2.25 -7.04 23.85
CA LEU A 146 -2.46 -8.03 24.91
C LEU A 146 -3.66 -7.59 25.77
N GLU A 147 -4.87 -8.04 25.38
CA GLU A 147 -6.08 -7.83 26.17
C GLU A 147 -6.15 -8.88 27.28
N PRO A 148 -6.34 -8.47 28.56
CA PRO A 148 -6.58 -9.43 29.62
C PRO A 148 -7.78 -10.34 29.32
N GLY A 149 -7.62 -11.63 29.61
CA GLY A 149 -8.67 -12.63 29.41
C GLY A 149 -8.86 -13.12 27.98
N ARG A 150 -8.00 -12.75 27.03
CA ARG A 150 -8.09 -13.20 25.64
C ARG A 150 -6.79 -13.79 25.11
N PHE A 151 -6.92 -14.83 24.30
CA PHE A 151 -5.79 -15.36 23.53
C PHE A 151 -5.53 -14.47 22.32
N ARG A 152 -4.29 -14.05 22.15
CA ARG A 152 -3.81 -13.33 20.97
C ARG A 152 -2.74 -14.14 20.25
N ARG A 153 -2.86 -14.23 18.94
CA ARG A 153 -1.88 -14.91 18.10
C ARG A 153 -0.88 -13.90 17.53
N PHE A 154 0.39 -14.19 17.68
CA PHE A 154 1.51 -13.49 17.11
C PHE A 154 2.31 -14.48 16.25
N GLY A 155 2.08 -14.50 14.93
CA GLY A 155 2.61 -15.54 14.07
C GLY A 155 2.21 -16.94 14.52
N ASP A 156 3.19 -17.78 14.83
CA ASP A 156 3.00 -19.14 15.35
C ASP A 156 2.90 -19.20 16.89
N VAL A 157 3.05 -18.06 17.55
CA VAL A 157 2.96 -17.95 19.02
C VAL A 157 1.59 -17.44 19.46
N LEU A 158 0.96 -18.15 20.38
CA LEU A 158 -0.30 -17.77 21.01
C LEU A 158 -0.02 -17.29 22.43
N VAL A 159 -0.38 -16.04 22.74
CA VAL A 159 -0.17 -15.44 24.06
C VAL A 159 -1.52 -15.17 24.72
N TYR A 160 -1.63 -15.53 26.00
CA TYR A 160 -2.75 -15.20 26.88
C TYR A 160 -2.22 -14.48 28.11
N VAL A 161 -2.95 -13.49 28.57
CA VAL A 161 -2.66 -12.75 29.80
C VAL A 161 -3.93 -12.65 30.61
N ASP A 162 -3.86 -13.04 31.88
CA ASP A 162 -5.02 -13.00 32.79
C ASP A 162 -5.33 -11.58 33.24
N GLY A 163 -4.29 -10.81 33.61
CA GLY A 163 -4.42 -9.46 34.13
C GLY A 163 -3.24 -8.56 33.69
N ARG A 164 -3.47 -7.26 33.75
CA ARG A 164 -2.46 -6.27 33.46
C ARG A 164 -2.49 -5.11 34.44
N GLY A 165 -1.33 -4.76 34.99
CA GLY A 165 -1.15 -3.62 35.92
C GLY A 165 -0.02 -2.71 35.38
N GLY A 166 -0.35 -1.74 34.51
CA GLY A 166 0.66 -0.91 33.83
C GLY A 166 1.49 -1.73 32.84
N ASP A 167 2.81 -1.78 33.02
CA ASP A 167 3.74 -2.56 32.18
C ASP A 167 3.89 -4.01 32.62
N ARG A 168 3.29 -4.39 33.76
CA ARG A 168 3.38 -5.73 34.32
C ARG A 168 2.20 -6.57 33.90
N LEU A 169 2.47 -7.73 33.32
CA LEU A 169 1.52 -8.74 32.92
C LEU A 169 1.36 -9.75 34.10
N GLN A 170 0.16 -10.27 34.32
CA GLN A 170 -0.15 -11.26 35.33
C GLN A 170 -0.79 -12.48 34.69
N GLY A 171 -0.37 -13.68 35.10
CA GLY A 171 -0.89 -14.93 34.57
C GLY A 171 -0.66 -15.08 33.07
N VAL A 172 0.62 -15.16 32.65
CA VAL A 172 0.98 -15.26 31.24
C VAL A 172 1.03 -16.74 30.84
N VAL A 173 0.32 -17.06 29.74
CA VAL A 173 0.42 -18.36 29.07
C VAL A 173 0.88 -18.10 27.63
N LEU A 174 1.95 -18.75 27.23
CA LEU A 174 2.51 -18.65 25.90
C LEU A 174 2.57 -20.05 25.28
N SER A 175 2.02 -20.23 24.09
CA SER A 175 2.11 -21.46 23.31
C SER A 175 2.81 -21.17 22.00
N ASP A 176 4.03 -21.67 21.86
CA ASP A 176 4.85 -21.57 20.67
C ASP A 176 4.73 -22.85 19.84
N ARG A 177 4.32 -22.67 18.57
CA ARG A 177 4.17 -23.75 17.58
C ARG A 177 5.05 -23.51 16.35
N SER A 178 6.09 -22.72 16.48
CA SER A 178 7.06 -22.46 15.40
C SER A 178 7.73 -23.74 14.93
N ASP A 179 7.93 -24.70 15.86
CA ASP A 179 8.34 -26.06 15.53
C ASP A 179 7.16 -27.03 15.78
N PRO A 180 6.50 -27.53 14.71
CA PRO A 180 5.37 -28.45 14.85
C PRO A 180 5.70 -29.77 15.53
N GLU A 181 6.98 -30.19 15.51
CA GLU A 181 7.42 -31.42 16.17
C GLU A 181 7.76 -31.22 17.64
N ARG A 182 7.91 -29.96 18.08
CA ARG A 182 8.27 -29.60 19.46
C ARG A 182 7.50 -28.38 19.96
N PRO A 183 6.17 -28.47 20.09
CA PRO A 183 5.40 -27.36 20.65
C PRO A 183 5.84 -27.09 22.10
N VAL A 184 6.02 -25.81 22.41
CA VAL A 184 6.42 -25.33 23.72
C VAL A 184 5.27 -24.56 24.35
N ILE A 185 4.93 -24.90 25.59
CA ILE A 185 3.94 -24.14 26.38
C ILE A 185 4.66 -23.61 27.63
N ILE A 186 4.56 -22.30 27.84
CA ILE A 186 5.17 -21.59 28.96
C ILE A 186 4.07 -20.99 29.80
N PHE A 187 4.11 -21.27 31.09
CA PHE A 187 3.26 -20.66 32.10
C PHE A 187 4.12 -19.77 32.98
N ALA A 188 3.73 -18.51 33.18
CA ALA A 188 4.43 -17.62 34.10
C ALA A 188 3.44 -16.87 34.99
N SER A 189 3.82 -16.65 36.23
CA SER A 189 2.98 -15.92 37.22
C SER A 189 2.92 -14.42 36.88
N ALA A 190 4.03 -13.88 36.37
CA ALA A 190 4.12 -12.49 35.95
C ALA A 190 5.08 -12.36 34.76
N GLY A 191 5.00 -11.23 34.08
CA GLY A 191 5.96 -10.89 33.05
C GLY A 191 5.97 -9.39 32.73
N THR A 192 7.01 -8.94 32.07
CA THR A 192 7.09 -7.59 31.52
C THR A 192 7.45 -7.67 30.05
N MET A 193 6.90 -6.76 29.27
CA MET A 193 7.21 -6.67 27.85
C MET A 193 8.22 -5.52 27.65
N ALA A 194 9.34 -5.82 27.04
CA ALA A 194 10.34 -4.85 26.65
C ALA A 194 10.53 -4.89 25.13
N VAL A 195 10.70 -3.72 24.50
CA VAL A 195 11.09 -3.61 23.09
C VAL A 195 12.52 -3.13 23.05
N ASP A 196 13.35 -3.88 22.36
CA ASP A 196 14.74 -3.51 22.15
C ASP A 196 14.86 -2.37 21.13
N ALA A 197 16.00 -1.68 21.12
CA ALA A 197 16.28 -0.60 20.18
C ALA A 197 16.21 -1.04 18.71
N GLU A 198 16.32 -2.35 18.45
CA GLU A 198 16.20 -2.99 17.15
C GLU A 198 14.77 -3.38 16.78
N GLY A 199 13.80 -3.21 17.70
CA GLY A 199 12.38 -3.52 17.48
C GLY A 199 11.97 -4.93 17.86
N SER A 200 12.88 -5.73 18.43
CA SER A 200 12.60 -7.04 19.01
C SER A 200 11.78 -6.89 20.29
N ILE A 201 10.77 -7.71 20.44
CA ILE A 201 9.97 -7.74 21.65
C ILE A 201 10.39 -8.92 22.50
N THR A 202 10.87 -8.61 23.70
CA THR A 202 11.23 -9.61 24.70
C THR A 202 10.18 -9.62 25.79
N LEU A 203 9.61 -10.79 26.05
CA LEU A 203 8.80 -11.06 27.23
C LEU A 203 9.71 -11.59 28.34
N ALA A 204 10.01 -10.75 29.32
CA ALA A 204 10.68 -11.19 30.53
C ALA A 204 9.63 -11.81 31.46
N LEU A 205 9.62 -13.13 31.53
CA LEU A 205 8.69 -13.96 32.32
C LEU A 205 9.30 -14.26 33.69
N GLU A 206 8.48 -14.17 34.72
CA GLU A 206 8.89 -14.40 36.11
C GLU A 206 8.08 -15.54 36.70
N GLN A 207 8.79 -16.43 37.43
CA GLN A 207 8.24 -17.56 38.18
C GLN A 207 7.27 -18.43 37.38
N GLY A 208 7.82 -19.37 36.62
CA GLY A 208 7.03 -20.18 35.72
C GLY A 208 7.62 -21.55 35.41
N ASP A 209 6.90 -22.23 34.53
CA ASP A 209 7.25 -23.57 34.05
C ASP A 209 7.17 -23.61 32.52
N ILE A 210 8.14 -24.26 31.90
CA ILE A 210 8.16 -24.59 30.47
C ILE A 210 7.77 -26.04 30.30
N HIS A 211 6.75 -26.32 29.53
CA HIS A 211 6.30 -27.66 29.16
C HIS A 211 6.72 -27.90 27.70
N LEU A 212 7.57 -28.90 27.51
CA LEU A 212 7.98 -29.38 26.19
C LEU A 212 7.23 -30.68 25.92
N ASP A 213 6.33 -30.63 24.92
CA ASP A 213 5.65 -31.83 24.44
C ASP A 213 6.57 -32.51 23.41
N ASN A 214 7.19 -33.60 23.81
CA ASN A 214 8.08 -34.37 22.94
C ASN A 214 7.33 -35.67 22.57
N THR A 215 7.18 -35.92 21.27
CA THR A 215 6.47 -37.06 20.67
C THR A 215 6.97 -38.43 21.16
N SER A 216 8.02 -38.49 21.94
CA SER A 216 8.59 -39.72 22.54
C SER A 216 8.46 -39.74 24.05
N GLU A 217 7.28 -40.10 24.54
CA GLU A 217 6.96 -40.64 25.91
C GLU A 217 7.48 -39.89 27.16
N ARG A 218 8.08 -38.68 27.05
CA ARG A 218 8.49 -37.89 28.22
C ARG A 218 8.13 -36.44 28.07
N GLU A 219 7.13 -36.01 28.82
CA GLU A 219 6.86 -34.61 29.10
C GLU A 219 8.02 -34.05 29.95
N VAL A 220 8.72 -33.05 29.39
CA VAL A 220 9.80 -32.37 30.09
C VAL A 220 9.27 -31.08 30.67
N ARG A 221 9.29 -30.93 31.98
CA ARG A 221 8.94 -29.71 32.69
C ARG A 221 10.19 -29.05 33.24
N ILE A 222 10.40 -27.79 32.90
CA ILE A 222 11.54 -26.96 33.33
C ILE A 222 10.96 -25.79 34.12
N SER A 223 11.24 -25.70 35.44
CA SER A 223 10.84 -24.54 36.24
C SER A 223 11.92 -23.46 36.17
N PHE A 224 11.50 -22.20 36.11
CA PHE A 224 12.40 -21.05 36.05
C PHE A 224 11.95 -19.93 37.01
N ASP A 225 12.89 -19.19 37.54
CA ASP A 225 12.63 -17.94 38.26
C ASP A 225 12.48 -16.75 37.32
N ARG A 226 13.31 -16.72 36.25
CA ARG A 226 13.25 -15.74 35.17
C ARG A 226 13.58 -16.39 33.85
N PHE A 227 12.78 -16.06 32.85
CA PHE A 227 12.99 -16.52 31.47
C PHE A 227 12.68 -15.40 30.49
N ASP A 228 13.64 -15.02 29.67
CA ASP A 228 13.47 -14.01 28.65
C ASP A 228 13.10 -14.70 27.32
N TYR A 229 11.86 -14.54 26.89
CA TYR A 229 11.33 -15.09 25.64
C TYR A 229 11.30 -14.01 24.57
N ALA A 230 12.07 -14.19 23.51
CA ALA A 230 12.00 -13.30 22.35
C ALA A 230 10.76 -13.63 21.51
N LEU A 231 9.82 -12.72 21.46
CA LEU A 231 8.60 -12.87 20.66
C LEU A 231 8.93 -12.49 19.22
N ASP A 232 8.90 -13.47 18.34
CA ASP A 232 9.07 -13.19 16.90
C ASP A 232 7.79 -12.57 16.34
N LEU A 233 7.80 -11.26 16.21
CA LEU A 233 6.73 -10.50 15.56
C LEU A 233 7.02 -10.23 14.09
N THR A 234 7.83 -11.07 13.47
CA THR A 234 8.22 -10.95 12.07
C THR A 234 7.02 -10.77 11.14
N ASP A 235 5.89 -11.42 11.46
CA ASP A 235 4.65 -11.29 10.70
C ASP A 235 3.95 -9.93 10.89
N LEU A 236 4.09 -9.30 12.07
CA LEU A 236 3.46 -8.01 12.39
C LEU A 236 4.37 -6.82 12.16
N LEU A 237 5.62 -6.90 12.62
CA LEU A 237 6.59 -5.81 12.55
C LEU A 237 7.62 -5.99 11.43
N GLY A 238 7.68 -7.19 10.86
CA GLY A 238 8.74 -7.64 9.96
C GLY A 238 9.98 -8.13 10.71
N PRO A 239 10.86 -8.85 10.02
CA PRO A 239 12.05 -9.43 10.61
C PRO A 239 12.92 -8.34 11.24
N ASP A 240 13.42 -8.65 12.44
CA ASP A 240 14.24 -7.77 13.26
C ASP A 240 15.43 -7.21 12.50
N GLY A 241 15.52 -5.87 12.44
CA GLY A 241 16.61 -5.17 11.79
C GLY A 241 16.73 -5.40 10.28
N ARG A 242 15.96 -6.32 9.72
CA ARG A 242 16.02 -6.67 8.29
C ARG A 242 15.37 -5.61 7.43
N LYS A 243 16.02 -5.27 6.34
CA LYS A 243 15.56 -4.24 5.40
C LYS A 243 14.51 -4.81 4.45
N ARG A 244 13.28 -4.33 4.53
CA ARG A 244 12.24 -4.65 3.53
C ARG A 244 12.40 -3.79 2.29
N ALA A 245 12.20 -4.36 1.13
CA ALA A 245 12.25 -3.65 -0.16
C ALA A 245 11.35 -2.41 -0.17
N SER A 246 10.14 -2.53 0.41
CA SER A 246 9.15 -1.47 0.43
C SER A 246 9.49 -0.28 1.35
N GLU A 247 10.38 -0.48 2.35
CA GLU A 247 10.81 0.54 3.32
C GLU A 247 12.12 1.22 2.92
N MET A 248 12.87 0.64 1.99
CA MET A 248 14.18 1.15 1.60
C MET A 248 14.08 2.47 0.83
N PRO A 249 14.98 3.45 1.08
CA PRO A 249 15.17 4.59 0.20
C PRO A 249 15.49 4.12 -1.22
N PHE A 250 15.07 4.89 -2.23
CA PHE A 250 15.25 4.49 -3.63
C PHE A 250 16.72 4.20 -4.01
N ARG A 251 17.65 4.96 -3.45
CA ARG A 251 19.10 4.77 -3.70
C ARG A 251 19.59 3.42 -3.19
N ASP A 252 19.24 3.09 -1.96
CA ASP A 252 19.64 1.84 -1.31
C ASP A 252 19.00 0.64 -2.00
N LEU A 253 17.71 0.75 -2.37
CA LEU A 253 17.00 -0.28 -3.11
C LEU A 253 17.68 -0.55 -4.47
N ARG A 254 18.01 0.49 -5.22
CA ARG A 254 18.70 0.37 -6.51
C ARG A 254 20.09 -0.28 -6.36
N GLU A 255 20.83 0.11 -5.33
CA GLU A 255 22.13 -0.46 -5.05
C GLU A 255 22.03 -1.95 -4.68
N THR A 256 21.06 -2.31 -3.83
CA THR A 256 20.79 -3.71 -3.45
C THR A 256 20.45 -4.54 -4.68
N VAL A 257 19.51 -4.09 -5.52
CA VAL A 257 19.15 -4.80 -6.76
C VAL A 257 20.35 -4.96 -7.68
N SER A 258 21.20 -3.93 -7.83
CA SER A 258 22.39 -4.03 -8.69
C SER A 258 23.42 -5.00 -8.14
N ARG A 259 23.61 -5.07 -6.83
CA ARG A 259 24.52 -6.04 -6.18
C ARG A 259 24.03 -7.48 -6.35
N VAL A 260 22.75 -7.72 -6.15
CA VAL A 260 22.14 -9.05 -6.31
C VAL A 260 22.25 -9.52 -7.76
N ALA A 261 21.94 -8.65 -8.73
CA ALA A 261 22.01 -8.98 -10.16
C ALA A 261 23.43 -9.28 -10.67
N VAL A 262 24.44 -8.56 -10.15
CA VAL A 262 25.84 -8.69 -10.62
C VAL A 262 26.60 -9.81 -9.89
N ALA A 263 26.36 -9.98 -8.59
CA ALA A 263 27.18 -10.86 -7.76
C ALA A 263 26.58 -12.27 -7.58
N GLY A 264 25.31 -12.50 -7.93
CA GLY A 264 24.62 -13.76 -7.65
C GLY A 264 24.62 -14.12 -6.16
N ILE A 265 24.93 -13.14 -5.29
CA ILE A 265 25.08 -13.34 -3.86
C ILE A 265 23.70 -13.52 -3.27
N PRO A 266 23.41 -14.63 -2.56
CA PRO A 266 22.17 -14.73 -1.80
C PRO A 266 22.12 -13.56 -0.82
N LEU A 267 20.95 -12.93 -0.70
CA LEU A 267 20.73 -11.91 0.31
C LEU A 267 21.04 -12.54 1.67
N HIS A 268 22.11 -12.01 2.33
CA HIS A 268 22.56 -12.52 3.63
C HIS A 268 21.57 -12.12 4.75
N GLU A 269 21.81 -12.65 5.93
CA GLU A 269 21.17 -12.23 7.19
C GLU A 269 21.06 -10.71 7.25
N GLY A 270 19.86 -10.15 7.25
CA GLY A 270 19.59 -8.71 7.24
C GLY A 270 18.62 -8.21 6.15
N PHE A 271 18.17 -9.11 5.25
CA PHE A 271 17.12 -8.81 4.27
C PHE A 271 15.86 -9.67 4.53
N ALA A 272 14.68 -9.03 4.47
CA ALA A 272 13.42 -9.66 4.81
C ALA A 272 12.74 -10.35 3.63
N ASP A 273 12.93 -9.78 2.45
CA ASP A 273 12.22 -10.14 1.24
C ASP A 273 13.13 -10.96 0.30
N THR A 274 12.56 -11.65 -0.66
CA THR A 274 13.28 -12.41 -1.66
C THR A 274 13.94 -11.48 -2.70
N PRO A 275 14.98 -11.92 -3.43
CA PRO A 275 15.63 -11.13 -4.47
C PRO A 275 14.64 -10.54 -5.50
N ILE A 276 13.63 -11.31 -5.88
CA ILE A 276 12.64 -10.86 -6.86
C ILE A 276 11.76 -9.74 -6.31
N ASP A 277 11.49 -9.70 -5.01
CA ASP A 277 10.67 -8.66 -4.38
C ASP A 277 11.37 -7.29 -4.45
N TYR A 278 12.70 -7.25 -4.30
CA TYR A 278 13.49 -6.03 -4.47
C TYR A 278 13.44 -5.51 -5.90
N GLU A 279 13.52 -6.40 -6.90
CA GLU A 279 13.38 -6.01 -8.30
C GLU A 279 11.97 -5.55 -8.63
N LEU A 280 10.95 -6.28 -8.17
CA LEU A 280 9.53 -5.91 -8.35
C LEU A 280 9.23 -4.55 -7.74
N GLU A 281 9.74 -4.28 -6.52
CA GLU A 281 9.54 -3.00 -5.84
C GLU A 281 10.25 -1.86 -6.57
N LEU A 282 11.49 -2.06 -7.05
CA LEU A 282 12.21 -1.07 -7.83
C LEU A 282 11.42 -0.66 -9.08
N HIS A 283 10.97 -1.66 -9.85
CA HIS A 283 10.21 -1.41 -11.07
C HIS A 283 8.81 -0.88 -10.78
N ARG A 284 8.17 -1.23 -9.66
CA ARG A 284 6.90 -0.66 -9.19
C ARG A 284 7.02 0.86 -9.01
N ARG A 285 8.06 1.31 -8.31
CA ARG A 285 8.29 2.75 -8.07
C ARG A 285 8.58 3.52 -9.35
N LEU A 286 9.28 2.91 -10.30
CA LEU A 286 9.55 3.50 -11.61
C LEU A 286 8.33 3.53 -12.53
N ALA A 287 7.44 2.53 -12.43
CA ALA A 287 6.24 2.44 -13.25
C ALA A 287 5.07 3.31 -12.73
N ALA A 288 5.01 3.55 -11.41
CA ALA A 288 3.92 4.30 -10.78
C ALA A 288 3.63 5.68 -11.40
N PRO A 289 4.64 6.51 -11.75
CA PRO A 289 4.41 7.81 -12.37
C PRO A 289 3.70 7.77 -13.71
N PHE A 290 3.71 6.64 -14.42
CA PHE A 290 3.05 6.52 -15.73
C PHE A 290 1.53 6.39 -15.62
N ALA A 291 1.00 5.94 -14.47
CA ALA A 291 -0.43 5.76 -14.29
C ALA A 291 -1.26 7.03 -14.54
N PRO A 292 -0.95 8.23 -14.00
CA PRO A 292 -1.73 9.43 -14.29
C PRO A 292 -1.72 9.82 -15.76
N VAL A 293 -0.59 9.63 -16.47
CA VAL A 293 -0.49 9.92 -17.90
C VAL A 293 -1.40 8.99 -18.70
N LEU A 294 -1.34 7.69 -18.42
CA LEU A 294 -2.19 6.70 -19.07
C LEU A 294 -3.67 6.97 -18.79
N PHE A 295 -4.01 7.32 -17.56
CA PHE A 295 -5.37 7.64 -17.16
C PHE A 295 -5.90 8.92 -17.79
N GLY A 296 -5.05 9.93 -17.94
CA GLY A 296 -5.39 11.14 -18.70
C GLY A 296 -5.70 10.87 -20.18
N LEU A 297 -4.84 10.05 -20.80
CA LEU A 297 -5.00 9.68 -22.21
C LEU A 297 -6.21 8.78 -22.44
N LEU A 298 -6.52 7.86 -21.52
CA LEU A 298 -7.69 6.97 -21.59
C LEU A 298 -9.00 7.69 -21.23
N GLY A 299 -8.96 8.56 -20.23
CA GLY A 299 -10.14 9.29 -19.76
C GLY A 299 -10.75 10.19 -20.80
N LEU A 300 -9.93 10.78 -21.67
CA LEU A 300 -10.40 11.68 -22.71
C LEU A 300 -11.33 10.99 -23.74
N PRO A 301 -10.94 9.92 -24.46
CA PRO A 301 -11.82 9.27 -25.44
C PRO A 301 -13.01 8.54 -24.78
N ILE A 302 -12.86 8.05 -23.56
CA ILE A 302 -13.93 7.38 -22.82
C ILE A 302 -14.98 8.40 -22.37
N GLY A 303 -14.55 9.54 -21.79
CA GLY A 303 -15.43 10.61 -21.32
C GLY A 303 -16.22 11.30 -22.43
N MET A 304 -15.71 11.32 -23.65
CA MET A 304 -16.40 11.90 -24.81
C MET A 304 -17.59 11.08 -25.32
N ARG A 305 -17.73 9.82 -24.89
CA ARG A 305 -18.86 8.98 -25.33
C ARG A 305 -20.17 9.53 -24.75
N ARG A 306 -21.09 9.94 -25.62
CA ARG A 306 -22.43 10.37 -25.21
C ARG A 306 -23.19 9.17 -24.63
N ALA A 307 -23.44 9.17 -23.31
CA ALA A 307 -24.32 8.21 -22.67
C ALA A 307 -25.43 8.98 -21.92
N ARG A 308 -26.67 8.51 -22.04
CA ARG A 308 -27.74 8.94 -21.14
C ARG A 308 -27.30 8.56 -19.71
N GLY A 309 -27.20 9.54 -18.81
CA GLY A 309 -26.65 9.30 -17.46
C GLY A 309 -25.11 9.43 -17.34
N ALA A 310 -24.49 10.30 -18.13
CA ALA A 310 -23.05 10.47 -18.30
C ALA A 310 -22.23 10.50 -17.00
N ARG A 311 -22.77 11.03 -15.88
CA ARG A 311 -22.06 11.11 -14.59
C ARG A 311 -21.90 9.74 -13.90
N ALA A 312 -22.99 8.95 -13.82
CA ALA A 312 -22.95 7.61 -13.23
C ALA A 312 -22.10 6.66 -14.09
N PHE A 313 -22.19 6.80 -15.42
CA PHE A 313 -21.41 6.01 -16.36
C PHE A 313 -19.90 6.34 -16.27
N GLY A 314 -19.54 7.60 -16.03
CA GLY A 314 -18.15 8.02 -15.80
C GLY A 314 -17.53 7.39 -14.57
N ALA A 315 -18.27 7.32 -13.45
CA ALA A 315 -17.80 6.66 -12.23
C ALA A 315 -17.61 5.15 -12.43
N LEU A 316 -18.51 4.48 -13.14
CA LEU A 316 -18.39 3.05 -13.45
C LEU A 316 -17.17 2.77 -14.33
N TRP A 317 -16.93 3.58 -15.36
CA TRP A 317 -15.72 3.44 -16.19
C TRP A 317 -14.45 3.73 -15.43
N CYS A 318 -14.46 4.72 -14.51
CA CYS A 318 -13.33 4.98 -13.63
C CYS A 318 -12.98 3.75 -12.81
N ALA A 319 -13.97 3.15 -12.14
CA ALA A 319 -13.78 1.94 -11.36
C ALA A 319 -13.28 0.76 -12.23
N GLY A 320 -13.89 0.56 -13.42
CA GLY A 320 -13.49 -0.51 -14.35
C GLY A 320 -12.06 -0.37 -14.87
N VAL A 321 -11.66 0.82 -15.30
CA VAL A 321 -10.29 1.08 -15.79
C VAL A 321 -9.27 0.96 -14.66
N ALA A 322 -9.56 1.52 -13.48
CA ALA A 322 -8.69 1.43 -12.32
C ALA A 322 -8.53 -0.04 -11.88
N PHE A 323 -9.64 -0.78 -11.78
CA PHE A 323 -9.61 -2.21 -11.44
C PHE A 323 -8.81 -3.03 -12.45
N ALA A 324 -9.03 -2.82 -13.75
CA ALA A 324 -8.28 -3.50 -14.79
C ALA A 324 -6.78 -3.18 -14.75
N TYR A 325 -6.42 -1.91 -14.51
CA TYR A 325 -5.03 -1.49 -14.40
C TYR A 325 -4.34 -2.10 -13.18
N TYR A 326 -4.85 -1.87 -11.98
CA TYR A 326 -4.23 -2.40 -10.77
C TYR A 326 -4.35 -3.92 -10.65
N GLY A 327 -5.46 -4.49 -11.11
CA GLY A 327 -5.64 -5.94 -11.17
C GLY A 327 -4.65 -6.63 -12.10
N SER A 328 -4.35 -6.01 -13.27
CA SER A 328 -3.29 -6.53 -14.15
C SER A 328 -1.92 -6.48 -13.49
N HIS A 329 -1.59 -5.42 -12.75
CA HIS A 329 -0.33 -5.34 -12.00
C HIS A 329 -0.21 -6.46 -10.96
N ILE A 330 -1.26 -6.71 -10.17
CA ILE A 330 -1.29 -7.80 -9.18
C ILE A 330 -1.17 -9.16 -9.86
N PHE A 331 -1.87 -9.36 -10.97
CA PHE A 331 -1.82 -10.62 -11.71
C PHE A 331 -0.41 -10.93 -12.25
N PHE A 332 0.22 -9.96 -12.92
CA PHE A 332 1.58 -10.17 -13.46
C PHE A 332 2.64 -10.25 -12.37
N GLU A 333 2.47 -9.55 -11.25
CA GLU A 333 3.31 -9.68 -10.06
C GLU A 333 3.28 -11.11 -9.51
N SER A 334 2.08 -11.68 -9.33
CA SER A 334 1.91 -13.07 -8.88
C SER A 334 2.56 -14.09 -9.84
N LEU A 335 2.59 -13.81 -11.15
CA LEU A 335 3.31 -14.65 -12.10
C LEU A 335 4.83 -14.54 -11.96
N ALA A 336 5.34 -13.34 -11.64
CA ALA A 336 6.78 -13.14 -11.42
C ALA A 336 7.24 -13.81 -10.12
N GLU A 337 6.46 -13.72 -9.03
CA GLU A 337 6.74 -14.41 -7.76
C GLU A 337 6.81 -15.93 -7.93
N ARG A 338 6.04 -16.48 -8.87
CA ARG A 338 6.09 -17.92 -9.25
C ARG A 338 7.24 -18.26 -10.20
N GLY A 339 8.10 -17.30 -10.56
CA GLY A 339 9.22 -17.51 -11.49
C GLY A 339 8.84 -17.66 -12.96
N LEU A 340 7.56 -17.40 -13.34
CA LEU A 340 7.09 -17.49 -14.72
C LEU A 340 7.47 -16.26 -15.56
N LEU A 341 7.71 -15.11 -14.93
CA LEU A 341 8.08 -13.86 -15.57
C LEU A 341 9.22 -13.18 -14.81
N THR A 342 10.01 -12.37 -15.52
CA THR A 342 10.98 -11.48 -14.87
C THR A 342 10.30 -10.25 -14.30
N ALA A 343 10.83 -9.68 -13.21
CA ALA A 343 10.26 -8.51 -12.55
C ALA A 343 10.04 -7.30 -13.48
N PRO A 344 10.98 -6.94 -14.39
CA PRO A 344 10.74 -5.86 -15.36
C PRO A 344 9.53 -6.13 -16.25
N VAL A 345 9.41 -7.35 -16.82
CA VAL A 345 8.30 -7.71 -17.70
C VAL A 345 6.97 -7.62 -16.95
N ALA A 346 6.90 -8.17 -15.73
CA ALA A 346 5.69 -8.15 -14.92
C ALA A 346 5.18 -6.72 -14.63
N ARG A 347 6.09 -5.77 -14.41
CA ARG A 347 5.72 -4.38 -14.09
C ARG A 347 5.47 -3.50 -15.30
N TRP A 348 6.19 -3.72 -16.42
CA TRP A 348 6.06 -2.87 -17.60
C TRP A 348 5.04 -3.35 -18.62
N LEU A 349 4.69 -4.64 -18.64
CA LEU A 349 3.70 -5.20 -19.57
C LEU A 349 2.30 -4.55 -19.40
N PRO A 350 1.75 -4.40 -18.18
CA PRO A 350 0.51 -3.65 -17.98
C PRO A 350 0.60 -2.21 -18.50
N VAL A 351 1.69 -1.50 -18.19
CA VAL A 351 1.90 -0.12 -18.64
C VAL A 351 1.88 -0.01 -20.16
N ALA A 352 2.60 -0.91 -20.85
CA ALA A 352 2.63 -0.98 -22.30
C ALA A 352 1.27 -1.32 -22.90
N GLY A 353 0.56 -2.28 -22.31
CA GLY A 353 -0.79 -2.67 -22.74
C GLY A 353 -1.80 -1.52 -22.64
N PHE A 354 -1.80 -0.81 -21.53
CA PHE A 354 -2.68 0.34 -21.33
C PHE A 354 -2.26 1.54 -22.20
N ALA A 355 -0.96 1.73 -22.47
CA ALA A 355 -0.48 2.71 -23.41
C ALA A 355 -0.97 2.40 -24.84
N ALA A 356 -0.86 1.17 -25.30
CA ALA A 356 -1.36 0.73 -26.59
C ALA A 356 -2.88 0.94 -26.71
N LEU A 357 -3.64 0.59 -25.65
CA LEU A 357 -5.08 0.83 -25.58
C LEU A 357 -5.42 2.33 -25.67
N ALA A 358 -4.70 3.17 -24.94
CA ALA A 358 -4.90 4.61 -24.97
C ALA A 358 -4.64 5.18 -26.37
N PHE A 359 -3.55 4.77 -27.02
CA PHE A 359 -3.23 5.16 -28.38
C PHE A 359 -4.29 4.71 -29.38
N TRP A 360 -4.75 3.48 -29.27
CA TRP A 360 -5.80 2.94 -30.14
C TRP A 360 -7.12 3.69 -30.01
N LEU A 361 -7.55 3.97 -28.76
CA LEU A 361 -8.77 4.73 -28.51
C LEU A 361 -8.69 6.16 -29.02
N LEU A 362 -7.55 6.84 -28.83
CA LEU A 362 -7.30 8.18 -29.34
C LEU A 362 -7.28 8.23 -30.87
N ALA A 363 -6.63 7.25 -31.50
CA ALA A 363 -6.61 7.14 -32.97
C ALA A 363 -8.03 6.93 -33.53
N ARG A 364 -8.83 6.07 -32.87
CA ARG A 364 -10.23 5.85 -33.26
C ARG A 364 -11.09 7.10 -33.07
N ALA A 365 -10.93 7.82 -31.94
CA ALA A 365 -11.65 9.06 -31.68
C ALA A 365 -11.36 10.16 -32.71
N ARG A 366 -10.14 10.19 -33.27
CA ARG A 366 -9.77 11.10 -34.35
C ARG A 366 -10.47 10.78 -35.71
N ARG A 367 -10.64 9.48 -36.01
CA ARG A 367 -11.27 9.02 -37.27
C ARG A 367 -12.78 9.21 -37.28
N VAL A 368 -13.46 9.09 -36.16
CA VAL A 368 -14.93 9.26 -36.06
C VAL A 368 -15.32 10.75 -36.02
N GLY A 369 -14.38 11.63 -35.87
CA GLY A 369 -14.60 13.06 -35.74
C GLY A 369 -14.06 13.92 -36.89
N GLY A 370 -13.50 13.35 -37.92
CA GLY A 370 -13.22 13.97 -39.23
C GLY A 370 -14.26 13.51 -40.20
#